data_3e346d656793a2b1734855cfd20f006d
#
_entry.id   3e346d656793a2b1734855cfd20f006d
#
_cell.length_a   1.000
_cell.length_b   1.000
_cell.length_c   1.000
_cell.angle_alpha   90.00
_cell.angle_beta   90.00
_cell.angle_gamma   90.00
#
_symmetry.space_group_name_H-M   'P 1'
#
loop_
_entity.id
_entity.type
_entity.pdbx_description
1 polymer ?
#
loop_
_entity_poly.entity_id
_entity_poly.type
_entity_poly.pdbx_seq_one_letter_code
_entity_poly.pdbx_strand_id
1 'polypeptide(L)'
;IVEHMVDCGLSFTGERSHEMRSLRAQKNRFGTTSEIGAFEMAEQGLMEIENLSGTLLEEMEKESEGAVVTAVYEGTRPLVLEVQALTSPTNIGFARRTSIGVENSRLNMILAVLEKKMGLSLINQDVYVNIVGGIRPEGTYTDLAVALAVYSSYKGKALGSKTIALGEIGLTGDLRAVQNSEKIVKE
;
A
#
# COMPACT_ATOMS: atom_id res chain seq x y z
N ILE A 1 -12.16 -25.22 7.31
CA ILE A 1 -12.42 -26.44 8.14
C ILE A 1 -11.31 -26.63 9.15
N VAL A 2 -10.03 -26.46 8.80
CA VAL A 2 -8.88 -26.66 9.71
C VAL A 2 -8.82 -25.60 10.82
N GLU A 3 -9.26 -24.38 10.56
CA GLU A 3 -9.24 -23.26 11.52
C GLU A 3 -10.04 -23.55 12.81
N HIS A 4 -11.06 -24.38 12.74
CA HIS A 4 -11.86 -24.73 13.92
C HIS A 4 -11.18 -25.79 14.81
N MET A 5 -10.16 -26.46 14.28
CA MET A 5 -9.50 -27.60 14.95
C MET A 5 -8.18 -27.21 15.62
N VAL A 6 -7.67 -26.01 15.36
CA VAL A 6 -6.38 -25.55 15.88
C VAL A 6 -6.56 -24.34 16.79
N ASP A 7 -5.68 -24.19 17.76
CA ASP A 7 -5.66 -23.03 18.67
C ASP A 7 -4.91 -21.84 18.08
N CYS A 8 -3.95 -22.09 17.21
CA CYS A 8 -3.18 -21.08 16.49
C CYS A 8 -2.98 -21.51 15.04
N GLY A 9 -3.19 -20.60 14.13
CA GLY A 9 -2.92 -20.75 12.70
C GLY A 9 -2.07 -19.61 12.20
N LEU A 10 -0.91 -19.91 11.65
CA LEU A 10 0.00 -18.94 11.05
C LEU A 10 0.00 -19.08 9.54
N SER A 11 0.10 -17.97 8.84
CA SER A 11 0.17 -17.92 7.38
C SER A 11 1.39 -17.13 6.94
N PHE A 12 2.20 -17.73 6.09
CA PHE A 12 3.23 -17.01 5.34
C PHE A 12 2.64 -16.51 4.02
N THR A 13 2.80 -15.22 3.77
CA THR A 13 2.47 -14.60 2.48
C THR A 13 3.72 -13.94 1.90
N GLY A 14 3.87 -14.01 0.59
CA GLY A 14 4.96 -13.38 -0.15
C GLY A 14 4.90 -13.77 -1.61
N GLU A 15 5.34 -12.87 -2.47
CA GLU A 15 5.45 -13.15 -3.90
C GLU A 15 6.74 -13.93 -4.20
N ARG A 16 6.68 -14.82 -5.19
CA ARG A 16 7.86 -15.61 -5.60
C ARG A 16 9.00 -14.77 -6.15
N SER A 17 8.70 -13.55 -6.58
CA SER A 17 9.63 -12.60 -7.17
C SER A 17 10.33 -11.68 -6.14
N HIS A 18 9.84 -11.64 -4.89
CA HIS A 18 10.40 -10.83 -3.83
C HIS A 18 11.00 -11.71 -2.74
N GLU A 19 12.14 -11.30 -2.20
CA GLU A 19 12.81 -12.01 -1.11
C GLU A 19 12.04 -11.89 0.22
N MET A 20 11.21 -10.86 0.34
CA MET A 20 10.42 -10.59 1.54
C MET A 20 9.24 -11.55 1.71
N ARG A 21 9.05 -12.00 2.93
CA ARG A 21 7.92 -12.83 3.38
C ARG A 21 7.29 -12.21 4.61
N SER A 22 5.97 -12.20 4.66
CA SER A 22 5.24 -11.79 5.85
C SER A 22 4.60 -12.99 6.53
N LEU A 23 4.73 -13.06 7.85
CA LEU A 23 4.08 -14.03 8.70
C LEU A 23 2.95 -13.35 9.47
N ARG A 24 1.73 -13.85 9.33
CA ARG A 24 0.56 -13.35 10.04
C ARG A 24 -0.18 -14.49 10.77
N ALA A 25 -0.65 -14.22 11.97
CA ALA A 25 -1.57 -15.12 12.65
C ALA A 25 -2.96 -14.99 12.03
N GLN A 26 -3.47 -16.06 11.44
CA GLN A 26 -4.86 -16.16 10.95
C GLN A 26 -5.83 -16.41 12.10
N LYS A 27 -5.37 -17.18 13.09
CA LYS A 27 -6.07 -17.48 14.32
C LYS A 27 -5.08 -17.57 15.47
N ASN A 28 -5.40 -16.95 16.58
CA ASN A 28 -4.62 -17.09 17.81
C ASN A 28 -5.54 -17.02 19.03
N ARG A 29 -5.72 -18.15 19.69
CA ARG A 29 -6.60 -18.26 20.86
C ARG A 29 -5.98 -17.63 22.12
N PHE A 30 -4.65 -17.49 22.14
CA PHE A 30 -3.89 -17.07 23.31
C PHE A 30 -3.33 -15.65 23.20
N GLY A 31 -3.59 -14.94 22.09
CA GLY A 31 -3.07 -13.60 21.87
C GLY A 31 -3.70 -12.91 20.66
N THR A 32 -3.10 -11.81 20.25
CA THR A 32 -3.55 -11.03 19.10
C THR A 32 -3.26 -11.74 17.77
N THR A 33 -4.09 -11.50 16.78
CA THR A 33 -3.86 -11.90 15.38
C THR A 33 -3.36 -10.73 14.52
N SER A 34 -3.18 -9.56 15.16
CA SER A 34 -2.93 -8.30 14.45
C SER A 34 -1.45 -8.00 14.23
N GLU A 35 -0.54 -8.89 14.65
CA GLU A 35 0.89 -8.68 14.44
C GLU A 35 1.38 -9.34 13.15
N ILE A 36 2.32 -8.67 12.49
CA ILE A 36 2.98 -9.15 11.28
C ILE A 36 4.47 -9.28 11.58
N GLY A 37 5.02 -10.47 11.37
CA GLY A 37 6.46 -10.69 11.29
C GLY A 37 6.93 -10.52 9.85
N ALA A 38 7.96 -9.73 9.63
CA ALA A 38 8.60 -9.58 8.33
C ALA A 38 9.90 -10.39 8.29
N PHE A 39 10.10 -11.11 7.19
CA PHE A 39 11.27 -11.96 6.97
C PHE A 39 11.78 -11.77 5.55
N GLU A 40 13.08 -11.88 5.37
CA GLU A 40 13.71 -11.99 4.05
C GLU A 40 14.26 -13.40 3.83
N MET A 41 14.33 -13.82 2.58
CA MET A 41 14.92 -15.09 2.20
C MET A 41 16.41 -14.85 1.87
N ALA A 42 17.28 -15.19 2.82
CA ALA A 42 18.73 -15.15 2.66
C ALA A 42 19.30 -16.54 2.29
N GLU A 43 20.59 -16.61 1.93
CA GLU A 43 21.28 -17.88 1.66
C GLU A 43 21.21 -18.86 2.86
N GLN A 44 21.12 -18.33 4.07
CA GLN A 44 21.04 -19.08 5.33
C GLN A 44 19.62 -19.51 5.70
N GLY A 45 18.61 -19.11 4.90
CA GLY A 45 17.19 -19.35 5.16
C GLY A 45 16.41 -18.07 5.45
N LEU A 46 15.32 -18.20 6.17
CA LEU A 46 14.45 -17.08 6.54
C LEU A 46 15.09 -16.28 7.69
N MET A 47 15.36 -15.00 7.44
CA MET A 47 15.92 -14.06 8.42
C MET A 47 14.86 -13.03 8.79
N GLU A 48 14.74 -12.71 10.08
CA GLU A 48 13.82 -11.67 10.55
C GLU A 48 14.32 -10.28 10.16
N ILE A 49 13.39 -9.44 9.67
CA ILE A 49 13.62 -8.02 9.41
C ILE A 49 13.13 -7.26 10.65
N GLU A 50 14.04 -6.85 11.52
CA GLU A 50 13.69 -6.15 12.77
C GLU A 50 13.08 -4.77 12.52
N ASN A 51 13.51 -4.05 11.48
CA ASN A 51 13.04 -2.72 11.13
C ASN A 51 12.59 -2.66 9.66
N LEU A 52 11.43 -3.25 9.38
CA LEU A 52 10.85 -3.27 8.03
C LEU A 52 10.65 -1.86 7.46
N SER A 53 10.18 -0.92 8.28
CA SER A 53 9.97 0.47 7.86
C SER A 53 11.28 1.16 7.49
N GLY A 54 12.35 0.93 8.25
CA GLY A 54 13.69 1.46 7.96
C GLY A 54 14.25 0.92 6.66
N THR A 55 14.18 -0.39 6.44
CA THR A 55 14.63 -1.04 5.21
C THR A 55 13.88 -0.50 3.98
N LEU A 56 12.55 -0.38 4.06
CA LEU A 56 11.74 0.18 2.99
C LEU A 56 12.09 1.65 2.71
N LEU A 57 12.34 2.45 3.75
CA LEU A 57 12.72 3.85 3.60
C LEU A 57 14.11 4.03 2.96
N GLU A 58 15.07 3.16 3.27
CA GLU A 58 16.42 3.18 2.67
C GLU A 58 16.38 2.88 1.17
N GLU A 59 15.52 1.95 0.74
CA GLU A 59 15.31 1.64 -0.67
C GLU A 59 14.65 2.79 -1.46
N MET A 60 13.96 3.68 -0.75
CA MET A 60 13.19 4.80 -1.32
C MET A 60 13.96 6.11 -1.46
N GLU A 61 15.29 6.12 -1.34
CA GLU A 61 16.10 7.35 -1.41
C GLU A 61 16.02 8.09 -2.75
N LYS A 62 15.50 7.47 -3.80
CA LYS A 62 15.35 8.10 -5.11
C LYS A 62 13.94 8.62 -5.32
N GLU A 63 13.82 9.93 -5.47
CA GLU A 63 12.58 10.55 -5.92
C GLU A 63 12.20 10.01 -7.30
N SER A 64 11.06 9.35 -7.37
CA SER A 64 10.52 8.78 -8.59
C SER A 64 9.10 9.28 -8.83
N GLU A 65 8.79 9.58 -10.08
CA GLU A 65 7.40 9.86 -10.45
C GLU A 65 6.54 8.61 -10.23
N GLY A 66 5.35 8.82 -9.71
CA GLY A 66 4.42 7.73 -9.40
C GLY A 66 4.70 6.98 -8.11
N ALA A 67 5.74 7.31 -7.35
CA ALA A 67 6.04 6.70 -6.07
C ALA A 67 5.68 7.64 -4.91
N VAL A 68 4.97 7.12 -3.90
CA VAL A 68 4.54 7.88 -2.71
C VAL A 68 4.64 7.01 -1.48
N VAL A 69 5.24 7.56 -0.43
CA VAL A 69 5.30 6.93 0.89
C VAL A 69 3.99 7.10 1.61
N THR A 70 3.52 6.06 2.24
CA THR A 70 2.39 6.05 3.17
C THR A 70 2.74 5.25 4.40
N ALA A 71 1.91 5.32 5.41
CA ALA A 71 1.99 4.41 6.54
C ALA A 71 0.60 3.93 6.93
N VAL A 72 0.53 2.70 7.38
CA VAL A 72 -0.69 2.10 7.89
C VAL A 72 -0.46 1.62 9.31
N TYR A 73 -1.52 1.53 10.08
CA TYR A 73 -1.42 0.97 11.42
C TYR A 73 -1.90 -0.48 11.36
N GLU A 74 -0.95 -1.40 11.39
CA GLU A 74 -1.21 -2.84 11.38
C GLU A 74 -0.98 -3.40 12.79
N GLY A 75 -2.05 -3.92 13.39
CA GLY A 75 -2.00 -4.42 14.75
C GLY A 75 -1.64 -3.36 15.77
N THR A 76 -0.43 -3.41 16.30
CA THR A 76 0.08 -2.50 17.32
C THR A 76 1.17 -1.57 16.83
N ARG A 77 1.60 -1.69 15.56
CA ARG A 77 2.73 -0.93 15.00
C ARG A 77 2.32 -0.16 13.74
N PRO A 78 2.88 1.02 13.52
CA PRO A 78 2.86 1.65 12.22
C PRO A 78 3.81 0.88 11.28
N LEU A 79 3.36 0.72 10.05
CA LEU A 79 4.11 0.11 8.96
C LEU A 79 4.20 1.11 7.82
N VAL A 80 5.42 1.49 7.46
CA VAL A 80 5.67 2.35 6.29
C VAL A 80 5.61 1.50 5.03
N LEU A 81 4.94 2.03 4.00
CA LEU A 81 4.72 1.36 2.72
C LEU A 81 4.98 2.33 1.58
N GLU A 82 5.38 1.80 0.44
CA GLU A 82 5.42 2.54 -0.80
C GLU A 82 4.23 2.17 -1.68
N VAL A 83 3.55 3.20 -2.19
CA VAL A 83 2.54 3.09 -3.23
C VAL A 83 3.16 3.54 -4.53
N GLN A 84 3.16 2.67 -5.52
CA GLN A 84 3.61 2.97 -6.87
C GLN A 84 2.41 3.01 -7.82
N ALA A 85 2.37 4.00 -8.69
CA ALA A 85 1.39 4.11 -9.76
C ALA A 85 2.05 4.39 -11.10
N LEU A 86 1.51 3.78 -12.14
CA LEU A 86 1.89 4.03 -13.52
C LEU A 86 0.64 4.39 -14.31
N THR A 87 0.69 5.53 -15.00
CA THR A 87 -0.32 5.91 -15.98
C THR A 87 0.29 5.94 -17.37
N SER A 88 -0.40 5.39 -18.34
CA SER A 88 0.04 5.40 -19.73
C SER A 88 -1.15 5.54 -20.68
N PRO A 89 -0.99 6.17 -21.85
CA PRO A 89 -2.07 6.24 -22.83
C PRO A 89 -2.56 4.84 -23.22
N THR A 90 -3.88 4.67 -23.23
CA THR A 90 -4.50 3.42 -23.67
C THR A 90 -4.39 3.30 -25.21
N ASN A 91 -3.81 2.20 -25.65
CA ASN A 91 -3.66 1.93 -27.09
C ASN A 91 -4.75 0.99 -27.64
N ILE A 92 -5.59 0.41 -26.80
CA ILE A 92 -6.56 -0.65 -27.18
C ILE A 92 -7.89 -0.41 -26.45
N GLY A 93 -8.80 0.30 -27.10
CA GLY A 93 -10.23 0.36 -26.79
C GLY A 93 -10.64 0.85 -25.40
N PHE A 94 -10.44 0.06 -24.35
CA PHE A 94 -10.86 0.40 -22.98
C PHE A 94 -9.66 0.55 -22.06
N ALA A 95 -9.66 1.62 -21.29
CA ALA A 95 -8.64 1.90 -20.30
C ALA A 95 -8.61 0.82 -19.19
N ARG A 96 -7.45 0.27 -18.93
CA ARG A 96 -7.23 -0.77 -17.91
C ARG A 96 -7.07 -0.14 -16.54
N ARG A 97 -7.65 -0.80 -15.54
CA ARG A 97 -7.51 -0.44 -14.12
C ARG A 97 -7.05 -1.68 -13.37
N THR A 98 -5.82 -1.67 -12.92
CA THR A 98 -5.22 -2.83 -12.23
C THR A 98 -4.59 -2.37 -10.94
N SER A 99 -4.85 -3.08 -9.86
CA SER A 99 -4.22 -2.80 -8.58
C SER A 99 -3.76 -4.08 -7.88
N ILE A 100 -2.62 -3.97 -7.20
CA ILE A 100 -2.08 -4.95 -6.27
C ILE A 100 -1.96 -4.27 -4.91
N GLY A 101 -2.54 -4.89 -3.89
CA GLY A 101 -2.56 -4.33 -2.54
C GLY A 101 -3.70 -3.33 -2.27
N VAL A 102 -4.35 -2.81 -3.31
CA VAL A 102 -5.54 -1.94 -3.21
C VAL A 102 -6.73 -2.64 -3.86
N GLU A 103 -7.90 -2.55 -3.27
CA GLU A 103 -9.11 -3.10 -3.87
C GLU A 103 -9.50 -2.31 -5.14
N ASN A 104 -9.81 -3.00 -6.24
CA ASN A 104 -10.14 -2.36 -7.51
C ASN A 104 -11.34 -1.41 -7.44
N SER A 105 -12.35 -1.74 -6.63
CA SER A 105 -13.48 -0.85 -6.36
C SER A 105 -13.04 0.47 -5.74
N ARG A 106 -12.10 0.41 -4.78
CA ARG A 106 -11.54 1.59 -4.12
C ARG A 106 -10.70 2.42 -5.08
N LEU A 107 -9.83 1.78 -5.87
CA LEU A 107 -9.07 2.47 -6.91
C LEU A 107 -10.01 3.24 -7.86
N ASN A 108 -11.06 2.59 -8.37
CA ASN A 108 -12.00 3.24 -9.28
C ASN A 108 -12.69 4.46 -8.67
N MET A 109 -13.04 4.42 -7.38
CA MET A 109 -13.60 5.58 -6.67
C MET A 109 -12.60 6.73 -6.57
N ILE A 110 -11.34 6.44 -6.23
CA ILE A 110 -10.27 7.44 -6.17
C ILE A 110 -10.05 8.09 -7.55
N LEU A 111 -10.00 7.28 -8.62
CA LEU A 111 -9.83 7.78 -9.98
C LEU A 111 -11.00 8.68 -10.40
N ALA A 112 -12.24 8.33 -10.06
CA ALA A 112 -13.41 9.16 -10.33
C ALA A 112 -13.34 10.51 -9.61
N VAL A 113 -12.84 10.54 -8.37
CA VAL A 113 -12.63 11.80 -7.63
C VAL A 113 -11.54 12.63 -8.30
N LEU A 114 -10.41 12.03 -8.70
CA LEU A 114 -9.34 12.73 -9.40
C LEU A 114 -9.80 13.33 -10.73
N GLU A 115 -10.60 12.62 -11.51
CA GLU A 115 -11.18 13.13 -12.74
C GLU A 115 -12.13 14.30 -12.47
N LYS A 116 -13.07 14.11 -11.56
CA LYS A 116 -14.13 15.10 -11.32
C LYS A 116 -13.67 16.33 -10.58
N LYS A 117 -12.77 16.20 -9.59
CA LYS A 117 -12.36 17.29 -8.69
C LYS A 117 -11.06 17.95 -9.11
N MET A 118 -10.13 17.20 -9.68
CA MET A 118 -8.82 17.72 -10.09
C MET A 118 -8.69 17.89 -11.60
N GLY A 119 -9.71 17.51 -12.37
CA GLY A 119 -9.73 17.69 -13.81
C GLY A 119 -8.71 16.82 -14.56
N LEU A 120 -8.32 15.66 -14.01
CA LEU A 120 -7.49 14.72 -14.72
C LEU A 120 -8.29 14.04 -15.82
N SER A 121 -7.70 13.85 -17.00
CA SER A 121 -8.32 13.08 -18.08
C SER A 121 -7.78 11.66 -18.08
N LEU A 122 -8.40 10.78 -17.28
CA LEU A 122 -7.97 9.39 -17.12
C LEU A 122 -8.76 8.40 -18.00
N ILE A 123 -9.76 8.86 -18.73
CA ILE A 123 -10.62 8.02 -19.57
C ILE A 123 -9.84 7.21 -20.61
N ASN A 124 -8.77 7.79 -21.16
CA ASN A 124 -7.88 7.16 -22.13
C ASN A 124 -6.51 6.83 -21.55
N GLN A 125 -6.43 6.60 -20.25
CA GLN A 125 -5.20 6.23 -19.56
C GLN A 125 -5.35 4.86 -18.92
N ASP A 126 -4.46 3.95 -19.20
CA ASP A 126 -4.26 2.76 -18.37
C ASP A 126 -3.67 3.18 -17.03
N VAL A 127 -4.19 2.65 -15.94
CA VAL A 127 -3.72 2.95 -14.59
C VAL A 127 -3.38 1.65 -13.88
N TYR A 128 -2.15 1.56 -13.41
CA TYR A 128 -1.64 0.45 -12.62
C TYR A 128 -1.21 0.99 -11.27
N VAL A 129 -1.62 0.32 -10.20
CA VAL A 129 -1.22 0.67 -8.82
C VAL A 129 -0.70 -0.56 -8.13
N ASN A 130 0.41 -0.40 -7.41
CA ASN A 130 1.03 -1.47 -6.63
C ASN A 130 1.43 -0.95 -5.26
N ILE A 131 1.10 -1.69 -4.20
CA ILE A 131 1.70 -1.49 -2.88
C ILE A 131 2.90 -2.42 -2.78
N VAL A 132 4.08 -1.82 -2.62
CA VAL A 132 5.34 -2.56 -2.55
C VAL A 132 5.36 -3.45 -1.30
N GLY A 133 5.97 -4.64 -1.43
CA GLY A 133 6.10 -5.59 -0.33
C GLY A 133 4.98 -6.62 -0.23
N GLY A 134 4.01 -6.64 -1.18
CA GLY A 134 2.93 -7.64 -1.21
C GLY A 134 1.93 -7.52 -0.05
N ILE A 135 1.95 -6.41 0.67
CA ILE A 135 1.08 -6.13 1.80
C ILE A 135 -0.26 -5.60 1.26
N ARG A 136 -1.34 -6.05 1.89
CA ARG A 136 -2.70 -5.55 1.60
C ARG A 136 -3.22 -4.85 2.85
N PRO A 137 -3.04 -3.53 2.95
CA PRO A 137 -3.55 -2.77 4.07
C PRO A 137 -5.07 -2.84 4.14
N GLU A 138 -5.59 -2.98 5.35
CA GLU A 138 -7.03 -2.87 5.57
C GLU A 138 -7.44 -1.40 5.69
N GLY A 139 -8.66 -1.09 5.24
CA GLY A 139 -9.24 0.26 5.37
C GLY A 139 -8.77 1.25 4.30
N THR A 140 -8.80 2.51 4.65
CA THR A 140 -8.69 3.66 3.73
C THR A 140 -7.40 4.47 3.91
N TYR A 141 -6.43 3.95 4.66
CA TYR A 141 -5.18 4.64 5.01
C TYR A 141 -4.39 5.09 3.78
N THR A 142 -4.42 4.31 2.72
CA THR A 142 -3.60 4.49 1.52
C THR A 142 -4.24 5.35 0.44
N ASP A 143 -5.48 5.81 0.62
CA ASP A 143 -6.22 6.52 -0.42
C ASP A 143 -5.49 7.75 -0.94
N LEU A 144 -5.02 8.60 -0.02
CA LEU A 144 -4.31 9.83 -0.40
C LEU A 144 -3.00 9.49 -1.11
N ALA A 145 -2.28 8.46 -0.65
CA ALA A 145 -1.04 8.03 -1.30
C ALA A 145 -1.31 7.49 -2.71
N VAL A 146 -2.36 6.69 -2.90
CA VAL A 146 -2.79 6.20 -4.22
C VAL A 146 -3.14 7.36 -5.14
N ALA A 147 -3.93 8.32 -4.66
CA ALA A 147 -4.32 9.50 -5.45
C ALA A 147 -3.10 10.32 -5.86
N LEU A 148 -2.17 10.57 -4.94
CA LEU A 148 -0.96 11.32 -5.20
C LEU A 148 0.01 10.56 -6.13
N ALA A 149 0.14 9.25 -6.00
CA ALA A 149 0.95 8.42 -6.88
C ALA A 149 0.40 8.46 -8.33
N VAL A 150 -0.90 8.30 -8.51
CA VAL A 150 -1.56 8.44 -9.82
C VAL A 150 -1.37 9.84 -10.38
N TYR A 151 -1.56 10.88 -9.56
CA TYR A 151 -1.35 12.26 -9.98
C TYR A 151 0.09 12.55 -10.39
N SER A 152 1.06 12.08 -9.59
CA SER A 152 2.49 12.19 -9.84
C SER A 152 2.88 11.54 -11.17
N SER A 153 2.47 10.30 -11.40
CA SER A 153 2.69 9.60 -12.67
C SER A 153 2.03 10.30 -13.86
N TYR A 154 0.77 10.76 -13.70
CA TYR A 154 0.05 11.47 -14.76
C TYR A 154 0.70 12.78 -15.15
N LYS A 155 1.28 13.51 -14.20
CA LYS A 155 1.97 14.80 -14.42
C LYS A 155 3.45 14.64 -14.77
N GLY A 156 4.04 13.45 -14.63
CA GLY A 156 5.47 13.23 -14.80
C GLY A 156 6.31 14.03 -13.79
N LYS A 157 5.84 14.12 -12.54
CA LYS A 157 6.52 14.88 -11.47
C LYS A 157 6.60 14.06 -10.19
N ALA A 158 7.81 13.82 -9.72
CA ALA A 158 8.03 13.19 -8.43
C ALA A 158 7.52 14.07 -7.28
N LEU A 159 7.07 13.42 -6.22
CA LEU A 159 6.84 14.05 -4.92
C LEU A 159 8.13 13.95 -4.10
N GLY A 160 8.34 14.90 -3.18
CA GLY A 160 9.56 14.91 -2.36
C GLY A 160 9.72 13.63 -1.55
N SER A 161 10.93 13.07 -1.54
CA SER A 161 11.28 11.80 -0.88
C SER A 161 11.02 11.75 0.63
N LYS A 162 10.86 12.91 1.28
CA LYS A 162 10.60 13.03 2.73
C LYS A 162 9.14 13.31 3.05
N THR A 163 8.22 12.88 2.20
CA THR A 163 6.79 13.14 2.36
C THR A 163 6.03 11.84 2.57
N ILE A 164 5.30 11.74 3.67
CA ILE A 164 4.37 10.64 3.93
C ILE A 164 2.95 11.15 3.70
N ALA A 165 2.17 10.44 2.91
CA ALA A 165 0.79 10.76 2.61
C ALA A 165 -0.16 9.83 3.37
N LEU A 166 -0.99 10.40 4.25
CA LEU A 166 -1.99 9.69 5.05
C LEU A 166 -3.35 10.35 4.87
N GLY A 167 -4.37 9.58 4.63
CA GLY A 167 -5.73 10.12 4.58
C GLY A 167 -6.70 9.28 3.78
N GLU A 168 -7.95 9.34 4.18
CA GLU A 168 -9.07 8.79 3.42
C GLU A 168 -9.62 9.85 2.46
N ILE A 169 -9.98 9.43 1.26
CA ILE A 169 -10.62 10.29 0.25
C ILE A 169 -12.11 9.97 0.17
N GLY A 170 -12.94 10.96 0.49
CA GLY A 170 -14.39 10.88 0.28
C GLY A 170 -14.77 11.12 -1.18
N LEU A 171 -15.93 10.60 -1.60
CA LEU A 171 -16.46 10.82 -2.96
C LEU A 171 -16.77 12.29 -3.27
N THR A 172 -16.95 13.12 -2.25
CA THR A 172 -17.11 14.58 -2.39
C THR A 172 -15.79 15.30 -2.62
N GLY A 173 -14.64 14.58 -2.50
CA GLY A 173 -13.29 15.11 -2.64
C GLY A 173 -12.72 15.65 -1.34
N ASP A 174 -13.40 15.44 -0.22
CA ASP A 174 -12.90 15.75 1.11
C ASP A 174 -11.82 14.76 1.56
N LEU A 175 -10.85 15.27 2.31
CA LEU A 175 -9.84 14.45 2.97
C LEU A 175 -10.22 14.27 4.43
N ARG A 176 -10.13 13.04 4.90
CA ARG A 176 -10.40 12.66 6.28
C ARG A 176 -9.18 12.05 6.91
N ALA A 177 -8.98 12.36 8.20
CA ALA A 177 -7.95 11.73 8.98
C ALA A 177 -8.27 10.24 9.16
N VAL A 178 -7.24 9.41 9.01
CA VAL A 178 -7.33 7.97 9.31
C VAL A 178 -7.12 7.72 10.81
N GLN A 179 -7.62 6.58 11.28
CA GLN A 179 -7.44 6.20 12.68
C GLN A 179 -5.95 6.09 13.03
N ASN A 180 -5.60 6.48 14.25
CA ASN A 180 -4.23 6.44 14.76
C ASN A 180 -3.20 7.27 13.97
N SER A 181 -3.62 8.19 13.10
CA SER A 181 -2.70 9.04 12.33
C SER A 181 -1.67 9.78 13.20
N GLU A 182 -2.09 10.29 14.38
CA GLU A 182 -1.16 10.93 15.31
C GLU A 182 -0.08 9.98 15.87
N LYS A 183 -0.42 8.69 16.06
CA LYS A 183 0.55 7.71 16.52
C LYS A 183 1.55 7.37 15.42
N ILE A 184 1.07 7.25 14.16
CA ILE A 184 1.93 7.01 13.00
C ILE A 184 2.97 8.13 12.83
N VAL A 185 2.56 9.38 13.03
CA VAL A 185 3.45 10.54 12.84
C VAL A 185 4.48 10.70 13.98
N LYS A 186 4.20 10.15 15.16
CA LYS A 186 5.10 10.26 16.33
C LYS A 186 6.21 9.20 16.37
N GLU A 187 6.06 8.10 15.67
CA GLU A 187 7.06 7.05 15.51
C GLU A 187 7.86 7.23 14.22
#